data_a25bb0dd0b45a2abb41a95e0e95694c5
#
_entry.id   a25bb0dd0b45a2abb41a95e0e95694c5
#
_cell.length_a   1.000
_cell.length_b   1.000
_cell.length_c   1.000
_cell.angle_alpha   90.00
_cell.angle_beta   90.00
_cell.angle_gamma   90.00
#
_symmetry.space_group_name_H-M   'P 1'
#
loop_
_entity.id
_entity.type
_entity.pdbx_description
1 polymer ?
#
loop_
_entity_poly.entity_id
_entity_poly.type
_entity_poly.pdbx_seq_one_letter_code
_entity_poly.pdbx_strand_id
1 'polypeptide(L)'
;MATTPIKLKRSHTQAVIPDTSDLIAGEVALNTVDKKFYVRDDSNAIVTLSNHYGTDFDTNVVTFKVTVASSTSAHTYHGTGSSNKYKINGVFSPYLKLIPRITYRFDQSDSSNSGHPLLFYYDAAKSTQYSTGVTVVNGSGGPGTSGAYTQIVVSDSTPPV
;
A
#
# COMPACT_ATOMS: atom_id res chain seq x y z
N MET A 1 -17.18 -25.73 34.47
CA MET A 1 -15.77 -25.27 34.57
C MET A 1 -15.80 -23.77 34.84
N ALA A 2 -15.14 -23.30 35.90
CA ALA A 2 -15.02 -21.88 36.17
C ALA A 2 -14.07 -21.29 35.12
N THR A 3 -14.55 -20.36 34.30
CA THR A 3 -13.73 -19.63 33.35
C THR A 3 -13.00 -18.51 34.10
N THR A 4 -11.67 -18.59 34.19
CA THR A 4 -10.86 -17.49 34.73
C THR A 4 -10.81 -16.39 33.67
N PRO A 5 -11.34 -15.19 33.93
CA PRO A 5 -11.27 -14.11 32.94
C PRO A 5 -9.82 -13.65 32.77
N ILE A 6 -9.35 -13.60 31.53
CA ILE A 6 -8.06 -12.98 31.20
C ILE A 6 -8.26 -11.47 31.21
N LYS A 7 -7.56 -10.77 32.13
CA LYS A 7 -7.56 -9.31 32.16
C LYS A 7 -6.25 -8.80 31.54
N LEU A 8 -6.35 -8.03 30.47
CA LEU A 8 -5.22 -7.35 29.85
C LEU A 8 -4.93 -6.03 30.58
N LYS A 9 -3.67 -5.65 30.70
CA LYS A 9 -3.30 -4.28 31.05
C LYS A 9 -3.85 -3.34 29.98
N ARG A 10 -4.34 -2.17 30.40
CA ARG A 10 -4.99 -1.25 29.43
C ARG A 10 -4.77 0.20 29.80
N SER A 11 -4.64 1.03 28.77
CA SER A 11 -4.70 2.49 28.86
C SER A 11 -5.98 3.02 28.19
N HIS A 12 -6.52 4.10 28.74
CA HIS A 12 -7.60 4.88 28.16
C HIS A 12 -7.13 6.29 27.76
N THR A 13 -5.84 6.50 27.68
CA THR A 13 -5.23 7.78 27.31
C THR A 13 -4.63 7.66 25.91
N GLN A 14 -4.94 8.61 25.05
CA GLN A 14 -4.43 8.67 23.67
C GLN A 14 -2.90 8.73 23.66
N ALA A 15 -2.29 8.04 22.69
CA ALA A 15 -0.85 7.99 22.43
C ALA A 15 0.01 7.41 23.57
N VAL A 16 -0.60 6.84 24.62
CA VAL A 16 0.17 6.16 25.67
C VAL A 16 0.59 4.77 25.18
N ILE A 17 1.89 4.56 25.14
CA ILE A 17 2.54 3.28 24.86
C ILE A 17 3.06 2.73 26.18
N PRO A 18 2.85 1.44 26.51
CA PRO A 18 3.46 0.85 27.71
C PRO A 18 4.98 0.86 27.59
N ASP A 19 5.66 0.99 28.69
CA ASP A 19 7.11 0.80 28.72
C ASP A 19 7.48 -0.63 29.20
N THR A 20 8.77 -0.92 29.23
CA THR A 20 9.26 -2.26 29.62
C THR A 20 9.09 -2.58 31.08
N SER A 21 8.80 -1.60 31.94
CA SER A 21 8.45 -1.82 33.35
C SER A 21 6.96 -2.12 33.56
N ASP A 22 6.13 -1.72 32.59
CA ASP A 22 4.70 -2.00 32.62
C ASP A 22 4.35 -3.45 32.27
N LEU A 23 5.15 -4.11 31.45
CA LEU A 23 4.87 -5.45 30.94
C LEU A 23 6.03 -6.41 31.26
N ILE A 24 5.71 -7.66 31.56
CA ILE A 24 6.69 -8.76 31.52
C ILE A 24 6.77 -9.36 30.11
N ALA A 25 7.83 -10.10 29.80
CA ALA A 25 7.99 -10.76 28.50
C ALA A 25 6.77 -11.64 28.16
N GLY A 26 6.22 -11.48 26.97
CA GLY A 26 5.02 -12.16 26.48
C GLY A 26 3.70 -11.58 26.99
N GLU A 27 3.70 -10.60 27.91
CA GLU A 27 2.47 -9.96 28.39
C GLU A 27 1.94 -8.95 27.36
N VAL A 28 0.60 -8.94 27.20
CA VAL A 28 -0.10 -8.07 26.23
C VAL A 28 -0.80 -6.94 26.96
N ALA A 29 -0.72 -5.74 26.39
CA ALA A 29 -1.50 -4.55 26.78
C ALA A 29 -2.35 -4.03 25.63
N LEU A 30 -3.42 -3.31 26.00
CA LEU A 30 -4.36 -2.68 25.07
C LEU A 30 -4.46 -1.18 25.34
N ASN A 31 -4.23 -0.34 24.34
CA ASN A 31 -4.69 1.04 24.37
C ASN A 31 -6.08 1.10 23.71
N THR A 32 -7.11 1.37 24.52
CA THR A 32 -8.52 1.36 24.07
C THR A 32 -8.91 2.58 23.27
N VAL A 33 -8.21 3.71 23.43
CA VAL A 33 -8.43 4.94 22.66
C VAL A 33 -7.80 4.77 21.27
N ASP A 34 -6.54 4.35 21.23
CA ASP A 34 -5.80 4.18 19.97
C ASP A 34 -6.11 2.84 19.29
N LYS A 35 -6.84 1.93 19.98
CA LYS A 35 -7.18 0.58 19.49
C LYS A 35 -5.94 -0.23 19.10
N LYS A 36 -4.87 -0.09 19.91
CA LYS A 36 -3.58 -0.74 19.67
C LYS A 36 -3.31 -1.82 20.70
N PHE A 37 -2.79 -2.97 20.24
CA PHE A 37 -2.25 -4.00 21.09
C PHE A 37 -0.73 -3.92 21.11
N TYR A 38 -0.16 -4.11 22.28
CA TYR A 38 1.29 -4.13 22.52
C TYR A 38 1.67 -5.43 23.22
N VAL A 39 2.88 -5.91 22.97
CA VAL A 39 3.50 -7.02 23.72
C VAL A 39 4.94 -6.64 24.03
N ARG A 40 5.42 -7.05 25.21
CA ARG A 40 6.85 -7.06 25.48
C ARG A 40 7.42 -8.35 24.95
N ASP A 41 8.37 -8.27 24.03
CA ASP A 41 9.05 -9.43 23.46
C ASP A 41 10.19 -9.94 24.39
N ASP A 42 10.80 -11.06 24.00
CA ASP A 42 11.92 -11.67 24.73
C ASP A 42 13.22 -10.85 24.65
N SER A 43 13.31 -9.91 23.70
CA SER A 43 14.42 -8.96 23.55
C SER A 43 14.26 -7.71 24.42
N ASN A 44 13.25 -7.69 25.28
CA ASN A 44 12.89 -6.55 26.14
C ASN A 44 12.43 -5.31 25.35
N ALA A 45 11.84 -5.50 24.18
CA ALA A 45 11.24 -4.42 23.38
C ALA A 45 9.71 -4.44 23.46
N ILE A 46 9.09 -3.26 23.41
CA ILE A 46 7.65 -3.13 23.25
C ILE A 46 7.31 -3.13 21.76
N VAL A 47 6.59 -4.15 21.34
CA VAL A 47 6.17 -4.38 19.95
C VAL A 47 4.69 -4.11 19.82
N THR A 48 4.30 -3.36 18.78
CA THR A 48 2.89 -3.18 18.43
C THR A 48 2.42 -4.37 17.60
N LEU A 49 1.44 -5.12 18.11
CA LEU A 49 0.88 -6.30 17.42
C LEU A 49 -0.19 -5.97 16.39
N SER A 50 -0.89 -4.87 16.55
CA SER A 50 -1.90 -4.44 15.60
C SER A 50 -2.00 -2.92 15.52
N ASN A 51 -1.96 -2.41 14.32
CA ASN A 51 -2.32 -1.03 14.00
C ASN A 51 -3.76 -1.06 13.44
N HIS A 52 -4.77 -1.18 14.33
CA HIS A 52 -6.14 -1.11 13.86
C HIS A 52 -6.66 0.33 13.96
N TYR A 53 -6.80 1.01 12.83
CA TYR A 53 -7.40 2.35 12.69
C TYR A 53 -6.70 3.54 13.40
N GLY A 54 -5.38 3.60 13.36
CA GLY A 54 -4.66 4.86 13.60
C GLY A 54 -4.26 5.51 12.27
N THR A 55 -4.04 6.79 12.25
CA THR A 55 -3.61 7.61 11.10
C THR A 55 -2.24 7.26 10.52
N ASP A 56 -1.60 6.20 11.00
CA ASP A 56 -0.32 5.71 10.53
C ASP A 56 -0.50 4.71 9.37
N PHE A 57 -1.25 5.12 8.34
CA PHE A 57 -1.39 4.37 7.08
C PHE A 57 -0.12 4.40 6.22
N ASP A 58 0.94 5.05 6.68
CA ASP A 58 2.13 5.28 5.86
C ASP A 58 3.06 4.07 5.75
N THR A 59 2.80 2.97 6.47
CA THR A 59 3.60 1.74 6.37
C THR A 59 3.02 0.64 5.49
N ASN A 60 1.77 0.75 5.06
CA ASN A 60 1.13 -0.24 4.19
C ASN A 60 1.20 0.17 2.71
N VAL A 61 2.40 0.46 2.23
CA VAL A 61 2.63 0.72 0.81
C VAL A 61 2.99 -0.60 0.12
N VAL A 62 2.10 -1.07 -0.73
CA VAL A 62 2.39 -2.18 -1.65
C VAL A 62 3.03 -1.61 -2.91
N THR A 63 4.26 -1.99 -3.19
CA THR A 63 4.98 -1.49 -4.38
C THR A 63 4.95 -2.51 -5.49
N PHE A 64 4.54 -2.07 -6.67
CA PHE A 64 4.59 -2.80 -7.93
C PHE A 64 5.70 -2.23 -8.79
N LYS A 65 6.59 -3.07 -9.30
CA LYS A 65 7.56 -2.66 -10.34
C LYS A 65 6.84 -2.53 -11.67
N VAL A 66 6.96 -1.38 -12.32
CA VAL A 66 6.43 -1.11 -13.66
C VAL A 66 7.57 -1.13 -14.68
N THR A 67 7.33 -1.80 -15.78
CA THR A 67 8.19 -1.74 -16.97
C THR A 67 7.33 -1.64 -18.21
N VAL A 68 7.90 -1.20 -19.31
CA VAL A 68 7.23 -1.12 -20.62
C VAL A 68 7.95 -2.00 -21.62
N ALA A 69 7.20 -2.77 -22.39
CA ALA A 69 7.76 -3.61 -23.44
C ALA A 69 6.78 -3.72 -24.60
N SER A 70 7.31 -4.02 -25.80
CA SER A 70 6.49 -4.30 -26.96
C SER A 70 5.69 -5.59 -26.75
N SER A 71 4.39 -5.51 -27.03
CA SER A 71 3.49 -6.66 -26.93
C SER A 71 3.69 -7.62 -28.11
N THR A 72 3.50 -8.90 -27.85
CA THR A 72 3.43 -9.94 -28.87
C THR A 72 1.98 -10.28 -29.19
N SER A 73 1.76 -11.09 -30.24
CA SER A 73 0.42 -11.59 -30.62
C SER A 73 -0.29 -12.37 -29.50
N ALA A 74 0.42 -12.83 -28.48
CA ALA A 74 -0.16 -13.47 -27.30
C ALA A 74 -0.81 -12.47 -26.32
N HIS A 75 -0.60 -11.17 -26.50
CA HIS A 75 -1.19 -10.15 -25.61
C HIS A 75 -2.61 -9.82 -26.03
N THR A 76 -3.58 -9.81 -25.08
CA THR A 76 -5.01 -9.55 -25.34
C THR A 76 -5.26 -8.27 -26.15
N TYR A 77 -4.46 -7.22 -25.92
CA TYR A 77 -4.57 -5.93 -26.61
C TYR A 77 -3.47 -5.73 -27.66
N HIS A 78 -2.92 -6.81 -28.22
CA HIS A 78 -1.97 -6.70 -29.33
C HIS A 78 -2.67 -6.10 -30.56
N GLY A 79 -2.01 -5.16 -31.22
CA GLY A 79 -2.59 -4.45 -32.36
C GLY A 79 -3.63 -3.36 -32.01
N THR A 80 -3.94 -3.18 -30.71
CA THR A 80 -4.86 -2.12 -30.25
C THR A 80 -4.09 -1.03 -29.53
N GLY A 81 -4.17 0.21 -30.01
CA GLY A 81 -3.43 1.36 -29.46
C GLY A 81 -1.92 1.22 -29.64
N SER A 82 -1.13 1.65 -28.64
CA SER A 82 0.33 1.54 -28.69
C SER A 82 0.78 0.08 -28.74
N SER A 83 1.83 -0.21 -29.50
CA SER A 83 2.51 -1.51 -29.48
C SER A 83 3.17 -1.79 -28.13
N ASN A 84 3.54 -0.75 -27.40
CA ASN A 84 4.12 -0.87 -26.07
C ASN A 84 3.02 -1.04 -25.01
N LYS A 85 3.22 -1.98 -24.09
CA LYS A 85 2.31 -2.28 -23.00
C LYS A 85 3.04 -2.29 -21.67
N TYR A 86 2.32 -1.93 -20.60
CA TYR A 86 2.85 -2.04 -19.24
C TYR A 86 2.97 -3.49 -18.79
N LYS A 87 4.04 -3.75 -18.08
CA LYS A 87 4.21 -4.97 -17.28
C LYS A 87 4.25 -4.58 -15.82
N ILE A 88 3.44 -5.22 -15.02
CA ILE A 88 3.42 -5.05 -13.57
C ILE A 88 4.05 -6.30 -12.95
N ASN A 89 5.14 -6.14 -12.22
CA ASN A 89 5.93 -7.24 -11.69
C ASN A 89 6.28 -8.31 -12.76
N GLY A 90 6.58 -7.85 -13.98
CA GLY A 90 6.95 -8.71 -15.09
C GLY A 90 5.78 -9.30 -15.89
N VAL A 91 4.54 -9.14 -15.48
CA VAL A 91 3.34 -9.65 -16.17
C VAL A 91 2.71 -8.54 -17.00
N PHE A 92 2.38 -8.82 -18.25
CA PHE A 92 1.70 -7.87 -19.13
C PHE A 92 0.28 -7.60 -18.68
N SER A 93 -0.06 -6.32 -18.45
CA SER A 93 -1.41 -5.82 -18.16
C SER A 93 -2.22 -6.74 -17.26
N PRO A 94 -1.70 -7.14 -16.07
CA PRO A 94 -2.42 -8.05 -15.19
C PRO A 94 -3.68 -7.38 -14.66
N TYR A 95 -4.70 -8.18 -14.38
CA TYR A 95 -5.81 -7.70 -13.56
C TYR A 95 -5.33 -7.48 -12.13
N LEU A 96 -5.53 -6.30 -11.59
CA LEU A 96 -5.18 -5.93 -10.22
C LEU A 96 -6.45 -5.73 -9.39
N LYS A 97 -6.53 -6.41 -8.27
CA LYS A 97 -7.54 -6.14 -7.24
C LYS A 97 -6.90 -5.32 -6.14
N LEU A 98 -7.21 -4.03 -6.12
CA LEU A 98 -6.74 -3.11 -5.09
C LEU A 98 -7.73 -3.11 -3.92
N ILE A 99 -7.21 -3.22 -2.70
CA ILE A 99 -8.00 -3.32 -1.47
C ILE A 99 -8.08 -1.94 -0.83
N PRO A 100 -9.26 -1.49 -0.36
CA PRO A 100 -9.39 -0.23 0.36
C PRO A 100 -8.45 -0.13 1.58
N ARG A 101 -8.04 1.09 1.90
CA ARG A 101 -7.15 1.45 3.02
C ARG A 101 -5.70 0.98 2.85
N ILE A 102 -5.31 0.65 1.63
CA ILE A 102 -3.94 0.34 1.25
C ILE A 102 -3.47 1.39 0.24
N THR A 103 -2.21 1.78 0.36
CA THR A 103 -1.52 2.59 -0.62
C THR A 103 -0.79 1.68 -1.59
N TYR A 104 -1.05 1.85 -2.87
CA TYR A 104 -0.35 1.12 -3.93
C TYR A 104 0.54 2.06 -4.71
N ARG A 105 1.83 1.74 -4.75
CA ARG A 105 2.84 2.48 -5.51
C ARG A 105 3.25 1.69 -6.74
N PHE A 106 3.17 2.34 -7.88
CA PHE A 106 3.61 1.84 -9.17
C PHE A 106 4.95 2.49 -9.46
N ASP A 107 6.03 1.80 -9.14
CA ASP A 107 7.42 2.26 -9.34
C ASP A 107 7.73 2.28 -10.83
N GLN A 108 7.98 3.47 -11.37
CA GLN A 108 8.30 3.76 -12.75
C GLN A 108 9.77 4.18 -12.94
N SER A 109 10.65 3.83 -12.02
CA SER A 109 12.08 4.18 -12.09
C SER A 109 12.84 3.46 -13.20
N ASP A 110 12.32 2.33 -13.71
CA ASP A 110 12.93 1.57 -14.80
C ASP A 110 12.90 2.40 -16.11
N SER A 111 14.03 2.47 -16.82
CA SER A 111 14.21 3.31 -18.01
C SER A 111 13.23 3.03 -19.15
N SER A 112 12.67 1.82 -19.20
CA SER A 112 11.64 1.47 -20.18
C SER A 112 10.34 2.29 -20.04
N ASN A 113 10.13 2.93 -18.88
CA ASN A 113 8.98 3.82 -18.65
C ASN A 113 9.17 5.21 -19.27
N SER A 114 10.33 5.54 -19.86
CA SER A 114 10.57 6.86 -20.45
C SER A 114 9.48 7.23 -21.48
N GLY A 115 8.81 8.37 -21.26
CA GLY A 115 7.69 8.79 -22.10
C GLY A 115 6.37 8.02 -21.87
N HIS A 116 6.32 7.14 -20.87
CA HIS A 116 5.14 6.33 -20.57
C HIS A 116 4.65 6.56 -19.12
N PRO A 117 3.99 7.71 -18.81
CA PRO A 117 3.42 7.94 -17.48
C PRO A 117 2.25 6.97 -17.23
N LEU A 118 2.26 6.27 -16.09
CA LEU A 118 1.15 5.44 -15.65
C LEU A 118 0.11 6.34 -14.99
N LEU A 119 -1.10 6.37 -15.53
CA LEU A 119 -2.22 7.14 -15.04
C LEU A 119 -3.46 6.25 -14.94
N PHE A 120 -4.37 6.61 -14.06
CA PHE A 120 -5.64 5.90 -13.88
C PHE A 120 -6.77 6.60 -14.63
N TYR A 121 -7.69 5.82 -15.17
CA TYR A 121 -8.84 6.32 -15.94
C TYR A 121 -10.10 5.55 -15.56
N TYR A 122 -11.25 6.19 -15.64
CA TYR A 122 -12.56 5.56 -15.42
C TYR A 122 -12.96 4.62 -16.56
N ASP A 123 -12.34 4.75 -17.71
CA ASP A 123 -12.74 4.05 -18.93
C ASP A 123 -11.54 3.65 -19.79
N ALA A 124 -11.72 2.59 -20.59
CA ALA A 124 -10.68 2.05 -21.46
C ALA A 124 -10.29 3.00 -22.61
N ALA A 125 -11.16 3.96 -22.99
CA ALA A 125 -10.86 4.96 -24.00
C ALA A 125 -9.96 6.09 -23.46
N LYS A 126 -9.72 6.10 -22.12
CA LYS A 126 -8.92 7.12 -21.41
C LYS A 126 -9.49 8.53 -21.58
N SER A 127 -10.82 8.66 -21.62
CA SER A 127 -11.51 9.93 -21.79
C SER A 127 -11.56 10.74 -20.51
N THR A 128 -11.64 10.09 -19.35
CA THR A 128 -11.74 10.75 -18.06
C THR A 128 -10.71 10.18 -17.08
N GLN A 129 -9.72 11.00 -16.74
CA GLN A 129 -8.67 10.61 -15.78
C GLN A 129 -9.23 10.58 -14.37
N TYR A 130 -8.85 9.52 -13.61
CA TYR A 130 -9.08 9.43 -12.19
C TYR A 130 -7.88 9.98 -11.42
N SER A 131 -8.10 10.94 -10.52
CA SER A 131 -7.04 11.62 -9.75
C SER A 131 -7.26 11.62 -8.24
N THR A 132 -8.43 11.19 -7.75
CA THR A 132 -8.71 11.20 -6.31
C THR A 132 -7.82 10.19 -5.58
N GLY A 133 -7.04 10.68 -4.60
CA GLY A 133 -6.09 9.85 -3.87
C GLY A 133 -4.85 9.45 -4.68
N VAL A 134 -4.68 10.00 -5.90
CA VAL A 134 -3.54 9.71 -6.78
C VAL A 134 -2.45 10.76 -6.62
N THR A 135 -1.21 10.30 -6.49
CA THR A 135 0.00 11.14 -6.49
C THR A 135 0.94 10.66 -7.59
N VAL A 136 1.43 11.58 -8.40
CA VAL A 136 2.45 11.32 -9.42
C VAL A 136 3.75 12.01 -9.01
N VAL A 137 4.83 11.25 -8.92
CA VAL A 137 6.17 11.76 -8.63
C VAL A 137 7.06 11.48 -9.83
N ASN A 138 7.64 12.54 -10.37
CA ASN A 138 8.43 12.50 -11.60
C ASN A 138 9.91 12.12 -11.37
N GLY A 139 10.31 11.83 -10.13
CA GLY A 139 11.73 11.55 -9.85
C GLY A 139 12.65 12.68 -10.30
N SER A 140 13.76 12.34 -10.91
CA SER A 140 14.75 13.32 -11.42
C SER A 140 14.45 13.87 -12.82
N GLY A 141 13.46 13.33 -13.53
CA GLY A 141 13.21 13.76 -14.92
C GLY A 141 12.00 13.08 -15.59
N GLY A 142 11.05 12.58 -14.82
CA GLY A 142 9.85 11.91 -15.33
C GLY A 142 9.90 10.39 -15.22
N PRO A 143 8.88 9.68 -15.73
CA PRO A 143 8.87 8.23 -15.80
C PRO A 143 10.13 7.70 -16.49
N GLY A 144 10.71 6.64 -15.95
CA GLY A 144 11.98 6.07 -16.44
C GLY A 144 13.21 6.62 -15.71
N THR A 145 13.03 7.48 -14.70
CA THR A 145 14.13 8.01 -13.88
C THR A 145 14.01 7.60 -12.43
N SER A 146 15.13 7.60 -11.72
CA SER A 146 15.16 7.22 -10.30
C SER A 146 14.15 8.00 -9.47
N GLY A 147 13.37 7.30 -8.65
CA GLY A 147 12.36 7.88 -7.78
C GLY A 147 11.04 8.24 -8.48
N ALA A 148 10.87 7.96 -9.77
CA ALA A 148 9.60 8.16 -10.46
C ALA A 148 8.57 7.08 -10.08
N TYR A 149 7.35 7.50 -9.72
CA TYR A 149 6.24 6.57 -9.45
C TYR A 149 4.88 7.25 -9.58
N THR A 150 3.85 6.44 -9.79
CA THR A 150 2.46 6.82 -9.55
C THR A 150 1.94 6.05 -8.36
N GLN A 151 1.25 6.70 -7.45
CA GLN A 151 0.72 6.10 -6.22
C GLN A 151 -0.75 6.41 -6.10
N ILE A 152 -1.53 5.44 -5.62
CA ILE A 152 -2.95 5.60 -5.29
C ILE A 152 -3.20 5.16 -3.85
N VAL A 153 -3.88 6.02 -3.09
CA VAL A 153 -4.46 5.66 -1.79
C VAL A 153 -5.88 5.20 -2.06
N VAL A 154 -6.12 3.91 -1.91
CA VAL A 154 -7.44 3.32 -2.17
C VAL A 154 -8.34 3.54 -0.96
N SER A 155 -9.52 4.13 -1.18
CA SER A 155 -10.56 4.33 -0.17
C SER A 155 -11.77 3.43 -0.43
N ASP A 156 -12.68 3.35 0.52
CA ASP A 156 -13.94 2.60 0.36
C ASP A 156 -14.82 3.18 -0.77
N SER A 157 -14.56 4.44 -1.20
CA SER A 157 -15.25 5.13 -2.29
C SER A 157 -14.47 5.16 -3.61
N THR A 158 -13.28 4.53 -3.68
CA THR A 158 -12.51 4.44 -4.94
C THR A 158 -13.28 3.57 -5.93
N PRO A 159 -13.67 4.10 -7.11
CA PRO A 159 -14.35 3.31 -8.12
C PRO A 159 -13.40 2.32 -8.81
N PRO A 160 -13.91 1.36 -9.58
CA PRO A 160 -13.11 0.61 -10.54
C PRO A 160 -12.44 1.57 -11.55
N VAL A 161 -11.13 1.43 -11.74
CA VAL A 161 -10.30 2.26 -12.63
C VAL A 161 -9.36 1.39 -13.46
#